data_efcec868d98311c15c7fb906ea519b20
#
_entry.id   efcec868d98311c15c7fb906ea519b20
#
_cell.length_a   1.000
_cell.length_b   1.000
_cell.length_c   1.000
_cell.angle_alpha   90.00
_cell.angle_beta   90.00
_cell.angle_gamma   90.00
#
_symmetry.space_group_name_H-M   'P 1'
#
loop_
_entity.id
_entity.type
_entity.pdbx_description
1 polymer ?
#
loop_
_entity_poly.entity_id
_entity_poly.type
_entity_poly.pdbx_seq_one_letter_code
_entity_poly.pdbx_strand_id
1 'polypeptide(L)'
;IQTHNFPDPDAIASAFGLQELLKLRGIHATICYKGKIDRYSTDKLREILDIRLVNIENIDSELTEDDEVILVDAQKGNSNIIDMTGDEIICIDHHPVYEKTEYRFTDIRPGVGACASIIAQYFFENEIPMDRRIATALTFGIRMDTQKLSRGVCKMDMEMIWRMFDLCDQDMIYLLENSTLYFEDLMAYSKAISSIEVFENISFADTGRDCPEALIASVSDFMLALVEVSFSVVYSRKKEGIKISVRSERPTLDAGKIISKALKGIGSGGG
;
A
#
# COMPACT_ATOMS: atom_id res chain seq x y z
N ILE A 1 -9.03 -7.02 -12.78
CA ILE A 1 -8.21 -5.91 -12.25
C ILE A 1 -7.16 -6.52 -11.34
N GLN A 2 -5.89 -6.30 -11.63
CA GLN A 2 -4.77 -6.79 -10.84
C GLN A 2 -4.09 -5.65 -10.10
N THR A 3 -3.84 -5.84 -8.81
CA THR A 3 -3.01 -4.96 -7.98
C THR A 3 -1.60 -5.52 -7.83
N HIS A 4 -0.71 -4.75 -7.21
CA HIS A 4 0.60 -5.27 -6.79
C HIS A 4 0.46 -6.43 -5.76
N ASN A 5 1.52 -7.22 -5.61
CA ASN A 5 1.59 -8.28 -4.61
C ASN A 5 1.53 -7.68 -3.20
N PHE A 6 0.84 -8.36 -2.26
CA PHE A 6 0.63 -7.87 -0.90
C PHE A 6 -0.04 -6.49 -0.87
N PRO A 7 -1.26 -6.36 -1.45
CA PRO A 7 -1.87 -5.06 -1.70
C PRO A 7 -2.09 -4.27 -0.43
N ASP A 8 -1.82 -2.99 -0.53
CA ASP A 8 -2.05 -2.02 0.53
C ASP A 8 -3.43 -1.33 0.38
N PRO A 9 -3.79 -0.39 1.25
CA PRO A 9 -5.09 0.28 1.17
C PRO A 9 -5.31 1.08 -0.12
N ASP A 10 -4.27 1.68 -0.72
CA ASP A 10 -4.41 2.44 -1.96
C ASP A 10 -4.71 1.52 -3.14
N ALA A 11 -3.95 0.42 -3.27
CA ALA A 11 -4.16 -0.59 -4.29
C ALA A 11 -5.59 -1.17 -4.24
N ILE A 12 -6.07 -1.53 -3.03
CA ILE A 12 -7.42 -2.09 -2.87
C ILE A 12 -8.51 -1.06 -3.13
N ALA A 13 -8.36 0.16 -2.62
CA ALA A 13 -9.33 1.23 -2.82
C ALA A 13 -9.44 1.62 -4.31
N SER A 14 -8.30 1.73 -4.98
CA SER A 14 -8.22 2.03 -6.40
C SER A 14 -8.85 0.95 -7.26
N ALA A 15 -8.52 -0.32 -7.01
CA ALA A 15 -9.10 -1.44 -7.72
C ALA A 15 -10.62 -1.55 -7.50
N PHE A 16 -11.09 -1.34 -6.25
CA PHE A 16 -12.51 -1.32 -5.93
C PHE A 16 -13.23 -0.15 -6.60
N GLY A 17 -12.70 1.05 -6.53
CA GLY A 17 -13.28 2.21 -7.21
C GLY A 17 -13.39 2.00 -8.72
N LEU A 18 -12.34 1.47 -9.36
CA LEU A 18 -12.37 1.13 -10.77
C LEU A 18 -13.38 0.02 -11.09
N GLN A 19 -13.47 -1.03 -10.26
CA GLN A 19 -14.44 -2.09 -10.43
C GLN A 19 -15.89 -1.57 -10.45
N GLU A 20 -16.23 -0.71 -9.47
CA GLU A 20 -17.58 -0.12 -9.40
C GLU A 20 -17.83 0.86 -10.58
N LEU A 21 -16.81 1.61 -11.01
CA LEU A 21 -16.91 2.45 -12.22
C LEU A 21 -17.21 1.63 -13.47
N LEU A 22 -16.48 0.54 -13.69
CA LEU A 22 -16.67 -0.37 -14.82
C LEU A 22 -18.07 -1.02 -14.78
N LYS A 23 -18.50 -1.45 -13.60
CA LYS A 23 -19.83 -2.04 -13.38
C LYS A 23 -20.97 -1.09 -13.76
N LEU A 24 -20.83 0.21 -13.48
CA LEU A 24 -21.79 1.24 -13.94
C LEU A 24 -21.83 1.38 -15.47
N ARG A 25 -20.81 0.91 -16.17
CA ARG A 25 -20.72 0.83 -17.63
C ARG A 25 -21.10 -0.56 -18.18
N GLY A 26 -21.58 -1.47 -17.33
CA GLY A 26 -21.98 -2.83 -17.71
C GLY A 26 -20.81 -3.79 -17.87
N ILE A 27 -19.60 -3.43 -17.42
CA ILE A 27 -18.41 -4.29 -17.47
C ILE A 27 -18.19 -4.89 -16.09
N HIS A 28 -18.14 -6.21 -16.02
CA HIS A 28 -17.86 -6.96 -14.78
C HIS A 28 -16.39 -7.33 -14.74
N ALA A 29 -15.74 -6.96 -13.64
CA ALA A 29 -14.32 -7.25 -13.41
C ALA A 29 -14.12 -7.92 -12.04
N THR A 30 -13.17 -8.83 -11.95
CA THR A 30 -12.73 -9.45 -10.70
C THR A 30 -11.44 -8.76 -10.23
N ILE A 31 -11.36 -8.41 -8.95
CA ILE A 31 -10.12 -7.86 -8.38
C ILE A 31 -9.24 -9.01 -7.92
N CYS A 32 -8.02 -9.05 -8.44
CA CYS A 32 -7.04 -10.10 -8.16
C CYS A 32 -5.78 -9.53 -7.53
N TYR A 33 -5.16 -10.32 -6.67
CA TYR A 33 -3.88 -9.99 -6.05
C TYR A 33 -3.07 -11.24 -5.75
N LYS A 34 -1.77 -11.11 -5.50
CA LYS A 34 -0.93 -12.20 -4.97
C LYS A 34 -0.45 -11.89 -3.56
N GLY A 35 -0.23 -12.96 -2.79
CA GLY A 35 0.34 -12.88 -1.43
C GLY A 35 -0.74 -12.77 -0.36
N LYS A 36 -0.41 -12.10 0.75
CA LYS A 36 -1.28 -11.97 1.92
C LYS A 36 -1.62 -10.50 2.18
N ILE A 37 -2.78 -10.27 2.74
CA ILE A 37 -3.17 -8.97 3.30
C ILE A 37 -2.75 -9.00 4.76
N ASP A 38 -1.55 -8.50 5.06
CA ASP A 38 -0.95 -8.60 6.39
C ASP A 38 -1.24 -7.38 7.29
N ARG A 39 -1.76 -6.27 6.72
CA ARG A 39 -2.11 -5.08 7.50
C ARG A 39 -3.55 -5.15 7.98
N TYR A 40 -3.74 -5.00 9.29
CA TYR A 40 -5.07 -4.96 9.89
C TYR A 40 -6.00 -3.94 9.22
N SER A 41 -5.52 -2.72 8.98
CA SER A 41 -6.31 -1.65 8.34
C SER A 41 -6.77 -2.01 6.92
N THR A 42 -5.92 -2.71 6.15
CA THR A 42 -6.23 -3.20 4.80
C THR A 42 -7.30 -4.30 4.84
N ASP A 43 -7.16 -5.26 5.75
CA ASP A 43 -8.14 -6.34 5.91
C ASP A 43 -9.48 -5.81 6.43
N LYS A 44 -9.43 -4.86 7.37
CA LYS A 44 -10.63 -4.17 7.86
C LYS A 44 -11.34 -3.33 6.79
N LEU A 45 -10.60 -2.62 5.95
CA LEU A 45 -11.20 -1.91 4.80
C LEU A 45 -12.00 -2.87 3.92
N ARG A 46 -11.36 -3.99 3.55
CA ARG A 46 -11.97 -5.04 2.74
C ARG A 46 -13.23 -5.63 3.39
N GLU A 47 -13.15 -5.96 4.68
CA GLU A 47 -14.24 -6.55 5.45
C GLU A 47 -15.42 -5.58 5.59
N ILE A 48 -15.19 -4.36 6.05
CA ILE A 48 -16.24 -3.37 6.36
C ILE A 48 -16.95 -2.92 5.07
N LEU A 49 -16.23 -2.74 3.98
CA LEU A 49 -16.80 -2.31 2.71
C LEU A 49 -17.23 -3.50 1.81
N ASP A 50 -17.17 -4.73 2.29
CA ASP A 50 -17.49 -5.96 1.54
C ASP A 50 -16.80 -5.98 0.15
N ILE A 51 -15.48 -5.70 0.14
CA ILE A 51 -14.69 -5.73 -1.09
C ILE A 51 -14.22 -7.16 -1.34
N ARG A 52 -14.64 -7.74 -2.44
CA ARG A 52 -14.27 -9.10 -2.83
C ARG A 52 -12.96 -9.09 -3.60
N LEU A 53 -11.97 -9.74 -3.03
CA LEU A 53 -10.65 -9.91 -3.61
C LEU A 53 -10.38 -11.39 -3.81
N VAL A 54 -9.76 -11.74 -4.93
CA VAL A 54 -9.38 -13.12 -5.25
C VAL A 54 -7.87 -13.22 -5.29
N ASN A 55 -7.31 -14.13 -4.48
CA ASN A 55 -5.89 -14.44 -4.61
C ASN A 55 -5.69 -15.20 -5.93
N ILE A 56 -4.75 -14.72 -6.73
CA ILE A 56 -4.46 -15.28 -8.06
C ILE A 56 -4.14 -16.77 -8.02
N GLU A 57 -3.52 -17.25 -6.96
CA GLU A 57 -3.19 -18.66 -6.78
C GLU A 57 -4.43 -19.56 -6.84
N ASN A 58 -5.64 -18.99 -6.65
CA ASN A 58 -6.90 -19.73 -6.71
C ASN A 58 -7.55 -19.72 -8.10
N ILE A 59 -7.13 -18.83 -9.02
CA ILE A 59 -7.76 -18.63 -10.32
C ILE A 59 -6.79 -18.70 -11.51
N ASP A 60 -5.49 -18.73 -11.28
CA ASP A 60 -4.49 -18.67 -12.35
C ASP A 60 -4.65 -19.80 -13.38
N SER A 61 -5.11 -20.98 -12.95
CA SER A 61 -5.40 -22.10 -13.83
C SER A 61 -6.69 -21.94 -14.67
N GLU A 62 -7.53 -20.95 -14.36
CA GLU A 62 -8.77 -20.65 -15.06
C GLU A 62 -8.60 -19.51 -16.07
N LEU A 63 -7.48 -18.76 -15.99
CA LEU A 63 -7.17 -17.65 -16.90
C LEU A 63 -6.57 -18.16 -18.22
N THR A 64 -6.89 -17.44 -19.27
CA THR A 64 -6.41 -17.69 -20.64
C THR A 64 -5.72 -16.46 -21.20
N GLU A 65 -5.00 -16.59 -22.31
CA GLU A 65 -4.37 -15.46 -23.02
C GLU A 65 -5.41 -14.45 -23.58
N ASP A 66 -6.68 -14.84 -23.67
CA ASP A 66 -7.77 -13.98 -24.15
C ASP A 66 -8.38 -13.12 -23.02
N ASP A 67 -8.00 -13.36 -21.75
CA ASP A 67 -8.49 -12.58 -20.61
C ASP A 67 -7.78 -11.23 -20.55
N GLU A 68 -8.57 -10.16 -20.52
CA GLU A 68 -8.06 -8.79 -20.44
C GLU A 68 -7.75 -8.40 -18.99
N VAL A 69 -6.52 -7.94 -18.75
CA VAL A 69 -6.03 -7.54 -17.43
C VAL A 69 -5.84 -6.02 -17.36
N ILE A 70 -6.35 -5.43 -16.29
CA ILE A 70 -6.14 -4.02 -15.95
C ILE A 70 -5.22 -3.96 -14.73
N LEU A 71 -4.05 -3.36 -14.87
CA LEU A 71 -3.13 -3.11 -13.78
C LEU A 71 -3.52 -1.81 -13.06
N VAL A 72 -3.66 -1.89 -11.75
CA VAL A 72 -4.00 -0.75 -10.89
C VAL A 72 -3.00 -0.67 -9.74
N ASP A 73 -2.40 0.48 -9.56
CA ASP A 73 -1.37 0.74 -8.56
C ASP A 73 -0.15 -0.18 -8.71
N ALA A 74 0.12 -0.56 -9.94
CA ALA A 74 1.19 -1.46 -10.32
C ALA A 74 1.52 -1.33 -11.80
N GLN A 75 2.76 -1.69 -12.18
CA GLN A 75 3.22 -1.72 -13.57
C GLN A 75 3.87 -3.06 -13.87
N LYS A 76 3.69 -3.57 -15.10
CA LYS A 76 4.38 -4.76 -15.60
C LYS A 76 5.90 -4.58 -15.53
N GLY A 77 6.61 -5.61 -15.14
CA GLY A 77 8.07 -5.58 -14.99
C GLY A 77 8.57 -5.10 -13.63
N ASN A 78 7.71 -4.52 -12.77
CA ASN A 78 8.08 -4.18 -11.41
C ASN A 78 8.22 -5.45 -10.56
N SER A 79 9.14 -5.44 -9.58
CA SER A 79 9.41 -6.59 -8.71
C SER A 79 8.27 -6.92 -7.75
N ASN A 80 7.33 -6.02 -7.58
CA ASN A 80 6.17 -6.15 -6.67
C ASN A 80 4.89 -6.65 -7.35
N ILE A 81 4.96 -7.09 -8.59
CA ILE A 81 3.83 -7.67 -9.33
C ILE A 81 4.22 -8.98 -9.97
N ILE A 82 3.28 -9.91 -10.03
CA ILE A 82 3.44 -11.15 -10.81
C ILE A 82 2.83 -10.93 -12.20
N ASP A 83 3.47 -11.47 -13.22
CA ASP A 83 2.91 -11.60 -14.55
C ASP A 83 1.85 -12.71 -14.54
N MET A 84 0.57 -12.36 -14.80
CA MET A 84 -0.56 -13.30 -14.85
C MET A 84 -0.74 -13.82 -16.28
N THR A 85 -1.39 -14.99 -16.39
CA THR A 85 -1.96 -15.41 -17.68
C THR A 85 -3.04 -14.40 -18.07
N GLY A 86 -2.94 -13.82 -19.28
CA GLY A 86 -3.84 -12.79 -19.79
C GLY A 86 -3.09 -11.67 -20.51
N ASP A 87 -3.83 -10.77 -21.15
CA ASP A 87 -3.30 -9.61 -21.87
C ASP A 87 -3.46 -8.35 -20.97
N GLU A 88 -2.36 -7.78 -20.48
CA GLU A 88 -2.39 -6.53 -19.70
C GLU A 88 -2.61 -5.34 -20.63
N ILE A 89 -3.87 -4.97 -20.79
CA ILE A 89 -4.31 -3.96 -21.75
C ILE A 89 -4.32 -2.54 -21.20
N ILE A 90 -4.45 -2.38 -19.87
CA ILE A 90 -4.57 -1.07 -19.21
C ILE A 90 -3.63 -1.01 -18.01
N CYS A 91 -2.99 0.15 -17.83
CA CYS A 91 -2.21 0.44 -16.63
C CYS A 91 -2.60 1.82 -16.07
N ILE A 92 -3.03 1.84 -14.79
CA ILE A 92 -3.35 3.06 -14.05
C ILE A 92 -2.50 3.04 -12.78
N ASP A 93 -1.57 4.01 -12.65
CA ASP A 93 -0.60 3.99 -11.57
C ASP A 93 -0.06 5.39 -11.25
N HIS A 94 0.50 5.56 -10.06
CA HIS A 94 1.15 6.79 -9.63
C HIS A 94 2.66 6.63 -9.37
N HIS A 95 3.18 5.42 -9.48
CA HIS A 95 4.61 5.13 -9.28
C HIS A 95 5.48 5.55 -10.47
N PRO A 96 6.79 5.82 -10.25
CA PRO A 96 7.72 6.08 -11.34
C PRO A 96 7.78 4.92 -12.34
N VAL A 97 7.93 5.27 -13.62
CA VAL A 97 8.09 4.27 -14.69
C VAL A 97 9.56 3.81 -14.71
N TYR A 98 9.78 2.54 -14.42
CA TYR A 98 11.13 1.94 -14.49
C TYR A 98 11.38 1.22 -15.80
N GLU A 99 10.35 0.58 -16.33
CA GLU A 99 10.38 -0.13 -17.61
C GLU A 99 9.23 0.34 -18.50
N LYS A 100 9.52 0.62 -19.78
CA LYS A 100 8.48 1.01 -20.72
C LYS A 100 7.78 -0.24 -21.24
N THR A 101 6.51 -0.37 -20.88
CA THR A 101 5.61 -1.40 -21.39
C THR A 101 4.52 -0.75 -22.23
N GLU A 102 4.15 -1.38 -23.34
CA GLU A 102 3.05 -0.92 -24.18
C GLU A 102 1.73 -1.49 -23.66
N TYR A 103 0.78 -0.62 -23.41
CA TYR A 103 -0.61 -0.96 -23.05
C TYR A 103 -1.54 -0.31 -24.08
N ARG A 104 -2.76 -0.82 -24.24
CA ARG A 104 -3.79 -0.16 -25.08
C ARG A 104 -4.22 1.19 -24.48
N PHE A 105 -4.21 1.29 -23.14
CA PHE A 105 -4.43 2.54 -22.41
C PHE A 105 -3.46 2.64 -21.24
N THR A 106 -2.89 3.83 -21.07
CA THR A 106 -1.93 4.11 -19.99
C THR A 106 -2.28 5.43 -19.32
N ASP A 107 -2.43 5.40 -18.00
CA ASP A 107 -2.53 6.60 -17.18
C ASP A 107 -1.61 6.48 -15.95
N ILE A 108 -0.34 6.78 -16.14
CA ILE A 108 0.69 6.73 -15.12
C ILE A 108 1.12 8.14 -14.76
N ARG A 109 0.94 8.53 -13.49
CA ARG A 109 1.13 9.91 -13.00
C ARG A 109 2.07 9.97 -11.80
N PRO A 110 3.40 9.91 -11.96
CA PRO A 110 4.37 9.86 -10.87
C PRO A 110 4.38 11.08 -9.93
N GLY A 111 3.63 12.12 -10.23
CA GLY A 111 3.51 13.30 -9.38
C GLY A 111 2.26 13.33 -8.50
N VAL A 112 1.42 12.31 -8.57
CA VAL A 112 0.21 12.15 -7.77
C VAL A 112 0.54 11.32 -6.53
N GLY A 113 -0.03 11.66 -5.38
CA GLY A 113 0.29 11.04 -4.11
C GLY A 113 -0.30 9.66 -3.91
N ALA A 114 -1.37 9.30 -4.65
CA ALA A 114 -2.05 8.01 -4.55
C ALA A 114 -2.79 7.65 -5.85
N CYS A 115 -2.82 6.38 -6.23
CA CYS A 115 -3.60 5.89 -7.36
C CYS A 115 -5.11 6.14 -7.16
N ALA A 116 -5.61 6.08 -5.92
CA ALA A 116 -6.99 6.39 -5.57
C ALA A 116 -7.41 7.80 -5.97
N SER A 117 -6.49 8.77 -6.02
CA SER A 117 -6.77 10.10 -6.53
C SER A 117 -7.07 10.10 -8.03
N ILE A 118 -6.36 9.29 -8.80
CA ILE A 118 -6.60 9.14 -10.24
C ILE A 118 -7.99 8.53 -10.48
N ILE A 119 -8.31 7.48 -9.75
CA ILE A 119 -9.62 6.82 -9.84
C ILE A 119 -10.75 7.76 -9.40
N ALA A 120 -10.57 8.51 -8.31
CA ALA A 120 -11.55 9.51 -7.87
C ALA A 120 -11.81 10.57 -8.95
N GLN A 121 -10.75 11.04 -9.61
CA GLN A 121 -10.86 11.99 -10.70
C GLN A 121 -11.71 11.44 -11.86
N TYR A 122 -11.61 10.16 -12.22
CA TYR A 122 -12.44 9.56 -13.26
C TYR A 122 -13.94 9.68 -12.96
N PHE A 123 -14.35 9.48 -11.70
CA PHE A 123 -15.75 9.67 -11.31
C PHE A 123 -16.20 11.11 -11.53
N PHE A 124 -15.41 12.06 -11.05
CA PHE A 124 -15.78 13.47 -11.10
C PHE A 124 -15.73 14.09 -12.50
N GLU A 125 -14.75 13.72 -13.32
CA GLU A 125 -14.63 14.25 -14.68
C GLU A 125 -15.68 13.68 -15.65
N ASN A 126 -16.15 12.46 -15.36
CA ASN A 126 -17.21 11.83 -16.16
C ASN A 126 -18.60 11.99 -15.55
N GLU A 127 -18.75 12.82 -14.51
CA GLU A 127 -20.01 13.07 -13.81
C GLU A 127 -20.71 11.76 -13.34
N ILE A 128 -19.91 10.76 -12.95
CA ILE A 128 -20.40 9.47 -12.47
C ILE A 128 -20.72 9.60 -10.99
N PRO A 129 -21.94 9.23 -10.54
CA PRO A 129 -22.28 9.25 -9.13
C PRO A 129 -21.35 8.36 -8.31
N MET A 130 -20.84 8.87 -7.20
CA MET A 130 -20.01 8.13 -6.26
C MET A 130 -20.82 7.87 -4.99
N ASP A 131 -20.99 6.61 -4.63
CA ASP A 131 -21.63 6.24 -3.38
C ASP A 131 -20.69 6.38 -2.18
N ARG A 132 -21.24 6.30 -0.97
CA ARG A 132 -20.49 6.45 0.28
C ARG A 132 -19.37 5.43 0.42
N ARG A 133 -19.56 4.18 -0.03
CA ARG A 133 -18.56 3.11 0.07
C ARG A 133 -17.34 3.42 -0.79
N ILE A 134 -17.57 3.83 -2.04
CA ILE A 134 -16.52 4.20 -2.99
C ILE A 134 -15.76 5.42 -2.46
N ALA A 135 -16.47 6.47 -2.05
CA ALA A 135 -15.86 7.69 -1.51
C ALA A 135 -15.01 7.39 -0.26
N THR A 136 -15.50 6.53 0.63
CA THR A 136 -14.77 6.13 1.85
C THR A 136 -13.51 5.33 1.51
N ALA A 137 -13.60 4.36 0.60
CA ALA A 137 -12.45 3.57 0.18
C ALA A 137 -11.36 4.45 -0.44
N LEU A 138 -11.72 5.27 -1.43
CA LEU A 138 -10.78 6.13 -2.14
C LEU A 138 -10.16 7.19 -1.21
N THR A 139 -10.97 7.80 -0.32
CA THR A 139 -10.45 8.75 0.69
C THR A 139 -9.45 8.07 1.60
N PHE A 140 -9.75 6.86 2.07
CA PHE A 140 -8.84 6.10 2.93
C PHE A 140 -7.55 5.70 2.19
N GLY A 141 -7.64 5.24 0.92
CA GLY A 141 -6.47 4.94 0.09
C GLY A 141 -5.53 6.14 -0.03
N ILE A 142 -6.06 7.32 -0.45
CA ILE A 142 -5.29 8.55 -0.56
C ILE A 142 -4.59 8.89 0.76
N ARG A 143 -5.31 8.84 1.88
CA ARG A 143 -4.78 9.21 3.19
C ARG A 143 -3.69 8.25 3.68
N MET A 144 -3.82 6.96 3.36
CA MET A 144 -2.83 5.96 3.76
C MET A 144 -1.53 6.10 2.97
N ASP A 145 -1.59 6.28 1.67
CA ASP A 145 -0.39 6.39 0.85
C ASP A 145 0.34 7.73 1.00
N THR A 146 -0.42 8.79 1.28
CA THR A 146 0.11 10.12 1.57
C THR A 146 0.45 10.34 3.05
N GLN A 147 0.44 9.29 3.89
CA GLN A 147 0.63 9.40 5.35
C GLN A 147 -0.26 10.50 5.97
N LYS A 148 -1.57 10.38 5.76
CA LYS A 148 -2.58 11.35 6.23
C LYS A 148 -2.32 12.77 5.71
N LEU A 149 -1.95 12.89 4.44
CA LEU A 149 -1.65 14.13 3.71
C LEU A 149 -0.37 14.84 4.21
N SER A 150 0.55 14.12 4.79
CA SER A 150 1.83 14.67 5.29
C SER A 150 3.02 14.38 4.39
N ARG A 151 2.93 13.41 3.47
CA ARG A 151 4.03 13.00 2.59
C ARG A 151 3.56 12.72 1.16
N GLY A 152 4.30 13.18 0.16
CA GLY A 152 4.05 12.88 -1.25
C GLY A 152 2.77 13.49 -1.82
N VAL A 153 1.99 14.21 -1.02
CA VAL A 153 0.71 14.79 -1.41
C VAL A 153 0.87 15.89 -2.47
N CYS A 154 0.02 15.88 -3.48
CA CYS A 154 -0.07 16.94 -4.49
C CYS A 154 -1.42 17.67 -4.43
N LYS A 155 -1.56 18.69 -5.26
CA LYS A 155 -2.82 19.49 -5.33
C LYS A 155 -4.03 18.65 -5.70
N MET A 156 -3.85 17.68 -6.58
CA MET A 156 -4.90 16.77 -7.03
C MET A 156 -5.44 15.91 -5.88
N ASP A 157 -4.55 15.36 -5.04
CA ASP A 157 -4.96 14.56 -3.88
C ASP A 157 -5.84 15.39 -2.92
N MET A 158 -5.42 16.64 -2.66
CA MET A 158 -6.18 17.55 -1.82
C MET A 158 -7.55 17.91 -2.42
N GLU A 159 -7.61 18.11 -3.74
CA GLU A 159 -8.86 18.38 -4.45
C GLU A 159 -9.81 17.18 -4.37
N MET A 160 -9.31 15.95 -4.59
CA MET A 160 -10.13 14.74 -4.52
C MET A 160 -10.64 14.50 -3.09
N ILE A 161 -9.78 14.65 -2.07
CA ILE A 161 -10.20 14.58 -0.66
C ILE A 161 -11.31 15.59 -0.37
N TRP A 162 -11.14 16.84 -0.79
CA TRP A 162 -12.14 17.89 -0.58
C TRP A 162 -13.48 17.55 -1.25
N ARG A 163 -13.45 17.09 -2.49
CA ARG A 163 -14.67 16.72 -3.25
C ARG A 163 -15.40 15.51 -2.66
N MET A 164 -14.65 14.57 -2.05
CA MET A 164 -15.22 13.37 -1.42
C MET A 164 -15.60 13.61 0.05
N PHE A 165 -15.26 14.75 0.65
CA PHE A 165 -15.39 14.97 2.10
C PHE A 165 -16.81 14.75 2.64
N ASP A 166 -17.83 15.25 1.96
CA ASP A 166 -19.23 15.09 2.36
C ASP A 166 -19.84 13.77 1.88
N LEU A 167 -19.16 13.04 0.99
CA LEU A 167 -19.63 11.77 0.44
C LEU A 167 -19.16 10.59 1.29
N CYS A 168 -17.95 10.65 1.86
CA CYS A 168 -17.33 9.55 2.59
C CYS A 168 -17.82 9.45 4.04
N ASP A 169 -17.54 8.31 4.66
CA ASP A 169 -17.81 8.05 6.07
C ASP A 169 -16.59 8.38 6.92
N GLN A 170 -16.60 9.57 7.53
CA GLN A 170 -15.49 10.08 8.35
C GLN A 170 -15.24 9.23 9.60
N ASP A 171 -16.31 8.70 10.23
CA ASP A 171 -16.17 7.86 11.42
C ASP A 171 -15.51 6.53 11.06
N MET A 172 -15.85 5.97 9.92
CA MET A 172 -15.22 4.76 9.41
C MET A 172 -13.76 4.99 9.07
N ILE A 173 -13.42 6.09 8.40
CA ILE A 173 -12.02 6.47 8.11
C ILE A 173 -11.23 6.59 9.41
N TYR A 174 -11.80 7.28 10.41
CA TYR A 174 -11.18 7.41 11.73
C TYR A 174 -10.92 6.04 12.37
N LEU A 175 -11.90 5.14 12.32
CA LEU A 175 -11.76 3.77 12.85
C LEU A 175 -10.63 3.01 12.14
N LEU A 176 -10.60 3.04 10.80
CA LEU A 176 -9.59 2.36 9.98
C LEU A 176 -8.17 2.88 10.23
N GLU A 177 -8.04 4.19 10.49
CA GLU A 177 -6.74 4.83 10.73
C GLU A 177 -6.18 4.61 12.15
N ASN A 178 -7.04 4.36 13.13
CA ASN A 178 -6.63 4.34 14.53
C ASN A 178 -6.73 2.94 15.18
N SER A 179 -7.48 2.02 14.59
CA SER A 179 -7.55 0.63 15.04
C SER A 179 -6.63 -0.24 14.19
N THR A 180 -5.32 -0.18 14.45
CA THR A 180 -4.30 -0.79 13.56
C THR A 180 -3.55 -1.97 14.18
N LEU A 181 -3.85 -2.32 15.44
CA LEU A 181 -3.13 -3.34 16.20
C LEU A 181 -4.09 -4.37 16.80
N TYR A 182 -3.70 -5.63 16.75
CA TYR A 182 -4.26 -6.67 17.60
C TYR A 182 -3.62 -6.64 19.00
N PHE A 183 -4.31 -7.23 19.97
CA PHE A 183 -3.78 -7.32 21.35
C PHE A 183 -2.42 -8.06 21.41
N GLU A 184 -2.27 -9.09 20.59
CA GLU A 184 -1.05 -9.89 20.48
C GLU A 184 0.15 -9.07 19.97
N ASP A 185 -0.09 -8.06 19.15
CA ASP A 185 0.96 -7.19 18.59
C ASP A 185 1.69 -6.41 19.68
N LEU A 186 1.03 -6.15 20.81
CA LEU A 186 1.63 -5.46 21.94
C LEU A 186 2.86 -6.18 22.51
N MET A 187 2.98 -7.48 22.28
CA MET A 187 4.17 -8.23 22.69
C MET A 187 5.41 -7.83 21.90
N ALA A 188 5.26 -7.53 20.59
CA ALA A 188 6.37 -7.05 19.76
C ALA A 188 6.79 -5.63 20.18
N TYR A 189 5.83 -4.75 20.46
CA TYR A 189 6.10 -3.41 21.00
C TYR A 189 6.81 -3.50 22.36
N SER A 190 6.32 -4.33 23.29
CA SER A 190 6.94 -4.52 24.59
C SER A 190 8.40 -4.97 24.48
N LYS A 191 8.69 -5.92 23.61
CA LYS A 191 10.08 -6.39 23.37
C LYS A 191 10.94 -5.28 22.78
N ALA A 192 10.43 -4.58 21.77
CA ALA A 192 11.15 -3.48 21.14
C ALA A 192 11.45 -2.34 22.14
N ILE A 193 10.45 -1.95 22.97
CA ILE A 193 10.64 -0.95 24.02
C ILE A 193 11.68 -1.40 25.05
N SER A 194 11.67 -2.69 25.42
CA SER A 194 12.60 -3.23 26.42
C SER A 194 14.03 -3.42 25.87
N SER A 195 14.21 -3.50 24.57
CA SER A 195 15.49 -3.73 23.90
C SER A 195 16.04 -2.52 23.16
N ILE A 196 15.34 -1.38 23.21
CA ILE A 196 15.77 -0.21 22.46
C ILE A 196 17.13 0.29 22.95
N GLU A 197 18.03 0.50 22.00
CA GLU A 197 19.29 1.21 22.19
C GLU A 197 19.31 2.41 21.27
N VAL A 198 19.70 3.56 21.79
CA VAL A 198 19.84 4.79 20.99
C VAL A 198 21.31 5.17 20.98
N PHE A 199 21.88 5.22 19.79
CA PHE A 199 23.23 5.68 19.55
C PHE A 199 23.16 6.97 18.72
N GLU A 200 23.58 8.07 19.30
CA GLU A 200 23.37 9.42 18.77
C GLU A 200 21.88 9.69 18.49
N ASN A 201 21.47 9.60 17.24
CA ASN A 201 20.09 9.78 16.80
C ASN A 201 19.55 8.57 16.00
N ILE A 202 20.17 7.41 16.17
CA ILE A 202 19.76 6.15 15.54
C ILE A 202 19.27 5.20 16.63
N SER A 203 18.07 4.69 16.50
CA SER A 203 17.54 3.65 17.39
C SER A 203 17.69 2.25 16.78
N PHE A 204 17.97 1.27 17.63
CA PHE A 204 17.98 -0.15 17.33
C PHE A 204 17.02 -0.86 18.28
N ALA A 205 16.12 -1.69 17.76
CA ALA A 205 15.18 -2.44 18.60
C ALA A 205 14.88 -3.83 18.04
N ASP A 206 14.71 -4.82 18.94
CA ASP A 206 14.40 -6.22 18.64
C ASP A 206 12.93 -6.51 18.95
N THR A 207 12.13 -6.88 17.96
CA THR A 207 10.72 -7.30 18.14
C THR A 207 10.59 -8.77 18.55
N GLY A 208 11.71 -9.50 18.69
CA GLY A 208 11.75 -10.90 19.04
C GLY A 208 11.77 -11.82 17.82
N ARG A 209 11.21 -13.03 17.98
CA ARG A 209 11.20 -14.04 16.92
C ARG A 209 9.89 -14.02 16.16
N ASP A 210 9.98 -14.27 14.87
CA ASP A 210 8.85 -14.51 13.95
C ASP A 210 7.79 -13.37 13.89
N CYS A 211 8.18 -12.12 14.26
CA CYS A 211 7.30 -10.96 14.17
C CYS A 211 6.88 -10.70 12.70
N PRO A 212 5.59 -10.50 12.39
CA PRO A 212 5.12 -10.17 11.04
C PRO A 212 5.85 -8.95 10.45
N GLU A 213 6.12 -8.97 9.14
CA GLU A 213 6.91 -7.91 8.48
C GLU A 213 6.22 -6.53 8.60
N ALA A 214 4.90 -6.51 8.42
CA ALA A 214 4.10 -5.29 8.59
C ALA A 214 4.20 -4.73 10.02
N LEU A 215 4.24 -5.60 11.03
CA LEU A 215 4.38 -5.20 12.43
C LEU A 215 5.80 -4.69 12.74
N ILE A 216 6.84 -5.29 12.15
CA ILE A 216 8.22 -4.76 12.26
C ILE A 216 8.29 -3.33 11.72
N ALA A 217 7.61 -3.07 10.58
CA ALA A 217 7.52 -1.75 9.98
C ALA A 217 6.79 -0.75 10.91
N SER A 218 5.63 -1.15 11.49
CA SER A 218 4.87 -0.31 12.42
C SER A 218 5.65 0.01 13.70
N VAL A 219 6.40 -0.95 14.23
CA VAL A 219 7.30 -0.72 15.37
C VAL A 219 8.45 0.24 14.99
N SER A 220 8.95 0.16 13.74
CA SER A 220 9.98 1.09 13.26
C SER A 220 9.47 2.53 13.18
N ASP A 221 8.23 2.71 12.69
CA ASP A 221 7.57 4.02 12.67
C ASP A 221 7.32 4.55 14.10
N PHE A 222 6.94 3.67 15.04
CA PHE A 222 6.78 4.02 16.44
C PHE A 222 8.10 4.46 17.10
N MET A 223 9.22 3.78 16.82
CA MET A 223 10.52 4.18 17.36
C MET A 223 10.99 5.52 16.76
N LEU A 224 10.63 5.82 15.53
CA LEU A 224 10.94 7.09 14.88
C LEU A 224 10.15 8.27 15.48
N ALA A 225 9.04 8.02 16.18
CA ALA A 225 8.29 9.06 16.89
C ALA A 225 9.00 9.60 18.17
N LEU A 226 10.13 9.03 18.57
CA LEU A 226 10.94 9.55 19.67
C LEU A 226 11.69 10.81 19.22
N VAL A 227 11.63 11.86 20.02
CA VAL A 227 12.26 13.18 19.71
C VAL A 227 13.78 13.06 19.47
N GLU A 228 14.42 12.11 20.13
CA GLU A 228 15.86 11.87 20.02
C GLU A 228 16.25 11.07 18.78
N VAL A 229 15.27 10.45 18.07
CA VAL A 229 15.52 9.52 16.98
C VAL A 229 15.16 10.15 15.64
N SER A 230 16.09 10.15 14.70
CA SER A 230 15.83 10.54 13.30
C SER A 230 16.05 9.41 12.30
N PHE A 231 16.53 8.26 12.78
CA PHE A 231 16.69 7.05 12.00
C PHE A 231 16.40 5.82 12.87
N SER A 232 15.50 4.96 12.47
CA SER A 232 15.16 3.75 13.22
C SER A 232 15.56 2.47 12.47
N VAL A 233 16.06 1.50 13.21
CA VAL A 233 16.39 0.15 12.76
C VAL A 233 15.68 -0.83 13.67
N VAL A 234 14.66 -1.49 13.16
CA VAL A 234 13.92 -2.51 13.92
C VAL A 234 14.06 -3.85 13.22
N TYR A 235 14.30 -4.90 13.99
CA TYR A 235 14.53 -6.21 13.42
C TYR A 235 13.78 -7.32 14.16
N SER A 236 13.58 -8.42 13.44
CA SER A 236 13.04 -9.68 13.97
C SER A 236 13.86 -10.87 13.48
N ARG A 237 14.11 -11.79 14.36
CA ARG A 237 14.77 -13.07 14.04
C ARG A 237 13.78 -14.05 13.43
N LYS A 238 14.06 -14.53 12.23
CA LYS A 238 13.29 -15.54 11.51
C LYS A 238 14.06 -16.84 11.44
N LYS A 239 13.41 -17.94 11.04
CA LYS A 239 14.08 -19.24 10.82
C LYS A 239 15.20 -19.13 9.78
N GLU A 240 14.98 -18.31 8.74
CA GLU A 240 15.88 -18.19 7.59
C GLU A 240 16.82 -16.98 7.67
N GLY A 241 16.83 -16.25 8.80
CA GLY A 241 17.70 -15.09 8.95
C GLY A 241 17.06 -13.98 9.78
N ILE A 242 17.39 -12.73 9.46
CA ILE A 242 16.89 -11.55 10.15
C ILE A 242 16.13 -10.67 9.14
N LYS A 243 14.89 -10.30 9.48
CA LYS A 243 14.16 -9.26 8.79
C LYS A 243 14.36 -7.93 9.48
N ILE A 244 14.63 -6.90 8.69
CA ILE A 244 14.95 -5.56 9.19
C ILE A 244 14.02 -4.55 8.51
N SER A 245 13.46 -3.65 9.30
CA SER A 245 12.81 -2.43 8.82
C SER A 245 13.64 -1.23 9.21
N VAL A 246 13.85 -0.34 8.28
CA VAL A 246 14.53 0.95 8.51
C VAL A 246 13.63 2.10 8.11
N ARG A 247 13.70 3.19 8.87
CA ARG A 247 12.96 4.43 8.60
C ARG A 247 13.87 5.64 8.85
N SER A 248 13.62 6.70 8.11
CA SER A 248 14.33 7.98 8.26
C SER A 248 13.35 9.14 8.17
N GLU A 249 13.44 10.08 9.09
CA GLU A 249 12.76 11.38 9.00
C GLU A 249 13.54 12.41 8.19
N ARG A 250 14.83 12.15 7.93
CA ARG A 250 15.67 13.11 7.21
C ARG A 250 15.50 12.96 5.71
N PRO A 251 15.02 13.99 4.99
CA PRO A 251 14.84 13.93 3.53
C PRO A 251 16.16 13.66 2.77
N THR A 252 17.30 13.96 3.40
CA THR A 252 18.64 13.75 2.83
C THR A 252 19.19 12.35 3.05
N LEU A 253 18.54 11.53 3.88
CA LEU A 253 18.96 10.16 4.20
C LEU A 253 17.96 9.15 3.63
N ASP A 254 18.32 8.56 2.51
CA ASP A 254 17.57 7.47 1.89
C ASP A 254 17.83 6.16 2.65
N ALA A 255 16.85 5.76 3.47
CA ALA A 255 16.96 4.56 4.31
C ALA A 255 17.12 3.28 3.46
N GLY A 256 16.46 3.21 2.29
CA GLY A 256 16.58 2.09 1.36
C GLY A 256 18.01 1.95 0.80
N LYS A 257 18.61 3.05 0.37
CA LYS A 257 20.00 3.04 -0.11
C LYS A 257 21.00 2.69 1.00
N ILE A 258 20.76 3.19 2.23
CA ILE A 258 21.63 2.90 3.36
C ILE A 258 21.61 1.42 3.68
N ILE A 259 20.41 0.81 3.83
CA ILE A 259 20.30 -0.61 4.17
C ILE A 259 20.80 -1.52 3.06
N SER A 260 20.53 -1.18 1.79
CA SER A 260 21.04 -1.92 0.64
C SER A 260 22.57 -1.97 0.63
N LYS A 261 23.21 -0.83 0.93
CA LYS A 261 24.68 -0.76 1.03
C LYS A 261 25.22 -1.51 2.24
N ALA A 262 24.56 -1.40 3.40
CA ALA A 262 24.97 -2.05 4.64
C ALA A 262 24.89 -3.57 4.55
N LEU A 263 23.87 -4.11 3.86
CA LEU A 263 23.67 -5.56 3.71
C LEU A 263 24.43 -6.18 2.53
N LYS A 264 25.22 -5.41 1.79
CA LYS A 264 25.96 -5.93 0.63
C LYS A 264 26.90 -7.08 1.04
N GLY A 265 26.69 -8.26 0.46
CA GLY A 265 27.46 -9.47 0.71
C GLY A 265 26.96 -10.37 1.85
N ILE A 266 25.96 -9.91 2.61
CA ILE A 266 25.35 -10.67 3.71
C ILE A 266 23.83 -10.80 3.60
N GLY A 267 23.19 -9.99 2.76
CA GLY A 267 21.76 -9.99 2.58
C GLY A 267 21.34 -9.07 1.45
N SER A 268 20.02 -8.85 1.34
CA SER A 268 19.39 -7.93 0.38
C SER A 268 18.46 -6.96 1.10
N GLY A 269 18.30 -5.78 0.57
CA GLY A 269 17.39 -4.76 1.07
C GLY A 269 17.30 -3.59 0.10
N GLY A 270 16.22 -2.84 0.23
CA GLY A 270 15.91 -1.67 -0.57
C GLY A 270 14.57 -1.09 -0.12
N GLY A 271 14.10 -0.02 -0.74
CA GLY A 271 12.82 0.63 -0.49
C GLY A 271 12.51 1.58 -1.61
#